data_c768e0a61f7b8a426838eb06df954f98
#
_entry.id   c768e0a61f7b8a426838eb06df954f98
#
_cell.length_a   1.000
_cell.length_b   1.000
_cell.length_c   1.000
_cell.angle_alpha   90.00
_cell.angle_beta   90.00
_cell.angle_gamma   90.00
#
_symmetry.space_group_name_H-M   'P 1'
#
loop_
_entity.id
_entity.type
_entity.pdbx_description
1 polymer ?
#
loop_
_entity_poly.entity_id
_entity_poly.type
_entity_poly.pdbx_seq_one_letter_code
_entity_poly.pdbx_strand_id
1 'polypeptide(L)'
;MGESVLFLDESKCVKCYACVRSCPVKAIQVCKESSKPTIVDDRCIACGNCLSACSYSAIKTVSNIEQVERLLQSENKVAAICDPSIAGEFDDIRDYRKFVTMIRRIGFDYVCEVSFGVDLIANKQATLCEKFQGRSFISSHCPVANMYVEKYQPSLVNSLSPVVPAAVAMASVVRKHYGEETKIVNITPCLGIKKDNSRYEKNLQIDAFLTFVELRRLFEKYEIKEEFAEFSDFDEPTGYKGSLYPIAEGFVEACGMNNEMLNRHFLNVEGKNDVPDVLKQFSKHSNEFNTHFNLYFCKGCLMGPGCTKGQKFVRHNLVTEYAKKKIETLDKEKWQENIDKYANKSDLVAFYKADDKTLPNPTKEEIEAAFAKLGKQAGGKHTNCRSCGYDTCTELAIAMAQGIATPEMCFAYTQKGSRDADNRLRNTKTELVDLQNECNDLKEELNSQKLGNGELVRSLSLIIHHIYPGIAIVDSKMKVTESNNGFIEILGDEAKEIDEIIPGLIGASIKSLLPQELYNQVEYVLKTSEDILNKDIEYNGHLINVSIFTLIPQKSVCMIFRNLYAEEERPEEIIHRVNEVIKETLLQVQQIGFILGEGAAKTEKQLRSIIKTIAMK
;
A
#
# COMPACT_ATOMS: atom_id res chain seq x y z
N MET A 1 -12.53 -0.96 -18.53
CA MET A 1 -11.56 -1.08 -17.43
C MET A 1 -12.19 -1.97 -16.38
N GLY A 2 -11.57 -3.11 -16.03
CA GLY A 2 -12.09 -4.00 -14.98
C GLY A 2 -12.09 -3.27 -13.64
N GLU A 3 -13.08 -3.58 -12.79
CA GLU A 3 -13.16 -3.01 -11.44
C GLU A 3 -11.94 -3.43 -10.61
N SER A 4 -11.38 -2.48 -9.85
CA SER A 4 -10.29 -2.78 -8.93
C SER A 4 -10.78 -3.75 -7.84
N VAL A 5 -10.05 -4.84 -7.62
CA VAL A 5 -10.40 -5.86 -6.61
C VAL A 5 -9.69 -5.64 -5.27
N LEU A 6 -8.68 -4.79 -5.26
CA LEU A 6 -7.85 -4.48 -4.10
C LEU A 6 -7.67 -2.96 -3.97
N PHE A 7 -7.68 -2.46 -2.74
CA PHE A 7 -7.42 -1.04 -2.45
C PHE A 7 -6.60 -0.87 -1.17
N LEU A 8 -6.02 0.32 -1.01
CA LEU A 8 -5.30 0.72 0.20
C LEU A 8 -6.20 1.57 1.09
N ASP A 9 -6.39 1.15 2.33
CA ASP A 9 -6.89 1.98 3.41
C ASP A 9 -5.73 2.83 3.95
N GLU A 10 -5.67 4.07 3.51
CA GLU A 10 -4.57 4.97 3.81
C GLU A 10 -4.43 5.30 5.30
N SER A 11 -5.54 5.26 6.06
CA SER A 11 -5.54 5.54 7.49
C SER A 11 -4.79 4.50 8.31
N LYS A 12 -4.68 3.27 7.79
CA LYS A 12 -3.98 2.15 8.44
C LYS A 12 -2.56 1.92 7.92
N CYS A 13 -2.16 2.65 6.86
CA CYS A 13 -0.88 2.42 6.22
C CYS A 13 0.27 3.09 6.99
N VAL A 14 1.20 2.29 7.50
CA VAL A 14 2.42 2.74 8.21
C VAL A 14 3.65 2.82 7.30
N LYS A 15 3.50 2.74 5.98
CA LYS A 15 4.60 2.84 4.99
C LYS A 15 5.73 1.81 5.20
N CYS A 16 5.40 0.59 5.66
CA CYS A 16 6.40 -0.48 5.88
C CYS A 16 6.86 -1.19 4.59
N TYR A 17 6.23 -0.90 3.47
CA TYR A 17 6.51 -1.44 2.12
C TYR A 17 6.52 -2.97 2.00
N ALA A 18 5.95 -3.70 2.95
CA ALA A 18 5.80 -5.15 2.88
C ALA A 18 4.98 -5.59 1.64
N CYS A 19 3.97 -4.81 1.27
CA CYS A 19 3.16 -5.02 0.06
C CYS A 19 3.99 -4.86 -1.23
N VAL A 20 4.91 -3.90 -1.30
CA VAL A 20 5.84 -3.71 -2.44
C VAL A 20 6.74 -4.93 -2.60
N ARG A 21 7.31 -5.41 -1.48
CA ARG A 21 8.16 -6.61 -1.45
C ARG A 21 7.41 -7.86 -1.89
N SER A 22 6.18 -8.02 -1.42
CA SER A 22 5.38 -9.21 -1.71
C SER A 22 4.84 -9.27 -3.14
N CYS A 23 4.82 -8.14 -3.86
CA CYS A 23 4.26 -8.06 -5.20
C CYS A 23 5.22 -8.64 -6.25
N PRO A 24 4.90 -9.80 -6.85
CA PRO A 24 5.79 -10.46 -7.81
C PRO A 24 5.92 -9.70 -9.14
N VAL A 25 4.93 -8.86 -9.45
CA VAL A 25 4.85 -8.10 -10.70
C VAL A 25 5.11 -6.59 -10.50
N LYS A 26 5.51 -6.19 -9.30
CA LYS A 26 5.77 -4.78 -8.94
C LYS A 26 4.64 -3.82 -9.37
N ALA A 27 3.39 -4.28 -9.26
CA ALA A 27 2.19 -3.47 -9.53
C ALA A 27 1.84 -2.49 -8.38
N ILE A 28 2.74 -2.30 -7.42
CA ILE A 28 2.58 -1.34 -6.33
C ILE A 28 3.69 -0.31 -6.47
N GLN A 29 3.29 0.91 -6.73
CA GLN A 29 4.18 2.07 -6.84
C GLN A 29 4.09 2.95 -5.60
N VAL A 30 5.14 3.75 -5.38
CA VAL A 30 5.19 4.77 -4.32
C VAL A 30 5.52 6.11 -4.98
N CYS A 31 4.57 7.06 -4.91
CA CYS A 31 4.74 8.40 -5.47
C CYS A 31 5.38 9.34 -4.44
N LYS A 32 6.03 10.40 -4.93
CA LYS A 32 6.70 11.39 -4.08
C LYS A 32 5.73 12.10 -3.14
N GLU A 33 4.57 12.51 -3.64
CA GLU A 33 3.62 13.37 -2.94
C GLU A 33 3.07 12.71 -1.66
N SER A 34 2.71 11.43 -1.74
CA SER A 34 2.08 10.73 -0.62
C SER A 34 3.06 9.88 0.19
N SER A 35 4.16 9.43 -0.43
CA SER A 35 5.05 8.37 0.08
C SER A 35 4.32 7.08 0.47
N LYS A 36 3.04 6.94 0.09
CA LYS A 36 2.21 5.77 0.34
C LYS A 36 2.20 4.84 -0.87
N PRO A 37 2.11 3.51 -0.64
CA PRO A 37 1.96 2.56 -1.74
C PRO A 37 0.62 2.76 -2.45
N THR A 38 0.61 2.72 -3.78
CA THR A 38 -0.60 2.75 -4.61
C THR A 38 -0.62 1.54 -5.51
N ILE A 39 -1.75 0.84 -5.59
CA ILE A 39 -1.91 -0.33 -6.46
C ILE A 39 -2.23 0.17 -7.86
N VAL A 40 -1.37 -0.17 -8.83
CA VAL A 40 -1.60 0.08 -10.25
C VAL A 40 -2.45 -1.06 -10.80
N ASP A 41 -3.76 -0.83 -10.93
CA ASP A 41 -4.72 -1.87 -11.25
C ASP A 41 -4.46 -2.54 -12.60
N ASP A 42 -4.06 -1.77 -13.61
CA ASP A 42 -3.72 -2.28 -14.94
C ASP A 42 -2.54 -3.27 -14.93
N ARG A 43 -1.58 -3.10 -14.02
CA ARG A 43 -0.45 -4.02 -13.83
C ARG A 43 -0.74 -5.15 -12.87
N CYS A 44 -1.76 -4.99 -12.02
CA CYS A 44 -2.10 -5.96 -10.99
C CYS A 44 -2.71 -7.23 -11.60
N ILE A 45 -2.27 -8.40 -11.12
CA ILE A 45 -2.82 -9.73 -11.47
C ILE A 45 -3.73 -10.31 -10.39
N ALA A 46 -4.14 -9.51 -9.42
CA ALA A 46 -5.03 -9.90 -8.31
C ALA A 46 -4.60 -11.15 -7.52
N CYS A 47 -3.29 -11.43 -7.43
CA CYS A 47 -2.78 -12.60 -6.69
C CYS A 47 -2.93 -12.50 -5.17
N GLY A 48 -3.26 -11.33 -4.60
CA GLY A 48 -3.51 -11.12 -3.17
C GLY A 48 -2.28 -11.20 -2.25
N ASN A 49 -1.06 -11.36 -2.78
CA ASN A 49 0.14 -11.44 -1.94
C ASN A 49 0.37 -10.19 -1.07
N CYS A 50 0.00 -9.01 -1.57
CA CYS A 50 0.06 -7.76 -0.81
C CYS A 50 -0.95 -7.72 0.35
N LEU A 51 -2.13 -8.33 0.17
CA LEU A 51 -3.15 -8.48 1.22
C LEU A 51 -2.59 -9.32 2.37
N SER A 52 -2.06 -10.51 2.05
CA SER A 52 -1.48 -11.43 3.04
C SER A 52 -0.23 -10.88 3.73
N ALA A 53 0.56 -10.03 3.06
CA ALA A 53 1.78 -9.43 3.61
C ALA A 53 1.51 -8.22 4.50
N CYS A 54 0.31 -7.64 4.48
CA CYS A 54 -0.01 -6.43 5.22
C CYS A 54 -0.41 -6.75 6.67
N SER A 55 0.54 -6.65 7.61
CA SER A 55 0.28 -6.91 9.04
C SER A 55 -0.66 -5.88 9.68
N TYR A 56 -0.84 -4.71 9.06
CA TYR A 56 -1.73 -3.65 9.53
C TYR A 56 -3.12 -3.69 8.88
N SER A 57 -3.40 -4.70 8.05
CA SER A 57 -4.67 -4.82 7.33
C SER A 57 -5.07 -3.55 6.55
N ALA A 58 -4.06 -2.81 6.06
CA ALA A 58 -4.26 -1.62 5.25
C ALA A 58 -4.61 -1.96 3.79
N ILE A 59 -4.14 -3.09 3.26
CA ILE A 59 -4.62 -3.59 1.95
C ILE A 59 -5.90 -4.38 2.20
N LYS A 60 -6.93 -4.06 1.46
CA LYS A 60 -8.26 -4.67 1.57
C LYS A 60 -8.80 -5.09 0.19
N THR A 61 -9.72 -6.04 0.21
CA THR A 61 -10.53 -6.43 -0.95
C THR A 61 -11.78 -5.56 -1.05
N VAL A 62 -12.19 -5.27 -2.27
CA VAL A 62 -13.50 -4.66 -2.52
C VAL A 62 -14.58 -5.72 -2.24
N SER A 63 -15.43 -5.46 -1.26
CA SER A 63 -16.49 -6.39 -0.84
C SER A 63 -17.64 -6.42 -1.84
N ASN A 64 -18.19 -7.62 -2.07
CA ASN A 64 -19.40 -7.80 -2.84
C ASN A 64 -20.61 -8.26 -1.98
N ILE A 65 -20.52 -8.21 -0.65
CA ILE A 65 -21.62 -8.64 0.24
C ILE A 65 -22.92 -7.92 -0.11
N GLU A 66 -22.90 -6.59 -0.23
CA GLU A 66 -24.11 -5.81 -0.58
C GLU A 66 -24.67 -6.14 -1.97
N GLN A 67 -23.79 -6.46 -2.93
CA GLN A 67 -24.22 -6.88 -4.25
C GLN A 67 -24.90 -8.25 -4.20
N VAL A 68 -24.35 -9.18 -3.43
CA VAL A 68 -24.94 -10.52 -3.23
C VAL A 68 -26.29 -10.40 -2.53
N GLU A 69 -26.39 -9.61 -1.46
CA GLU A 69 -27.65 -9.38 -0.75
C GLU A 69 -28.74 -8.80 -1.67
N ARG A 70 -28.38 -7.86 -2.57
CA ARG A 70 -29.32 -7.35 -3.58
C ARG A 70 -29.76 -8.41 -4.57
N LEU A 71 -28.85 -9.30 -5.00
CA LEU A 71 -29.21 -10.41 -5.89
C LEU A 71 -30.18 -11.38 -5.22
N LEU A 72 -29.92 -11.75 -3.95
CA LEU A 72 -30.79 -12.64 -3.18
C LEU A 72 -32.19 -12.06 -2.88
N GLN A 73 -32.32 -10.74 -2.89
CA GLN A 73 -33.61 -10.04 -2.74
C GLN A 73 -34.34 -9.82 -4.07
N SER A 74 -33.70 -10.14 -5.21
CA SER A 74 -34.31 -9.98 -6.54
C SER A 74 -35.29 -11.13 -6.85
N GLU A 75 -36.07 -10.95 -7.90
CA GLU A 75 -36.99 -11.99 -8.39
C GLU A 75 -36.29 -13.14 -9.13
N ASN A 76 -34.98 -12.99 -9.43
CA ASN A 76 -34.23 -14.01 -10.15
C ASN A 76 -33.83 -15.14 -9.20
N LYS A 77 -33.76 -16.35 -9.74
CA LYS A 77 -33.12 -17.46 -9.04
C LYS A 77 -31.61 -17.23 -8.91
N VAL A 78 -31.07 -17.49 -7.73
CA VAL A 78 -29.65 -17.27 -7.42
C VAL A 78 -28.98 -18.59 -7.05
N ALA A 79 -27.92 -18.94 -7.78
CA ALA A 79 -27.11 -20.12 -7.51
C ALA A 79 -25.75 -19.71 -6.89
N ALA A 80 -25.40 -20.35 -5.79
CA ALA A 80 -24.03 -20.33 -5.28
C ALA A 80 -23.22 -21.42 -5.99
N ILE A 81 -22.03 -21.09 -6.52
CA ILE A 81 -21.05 -22.07 -6.97
C ILE A 81 -19.84 -22.03 -6.02
N CYS A 82 -19.62 -23.12 -5.30
CA CYS A 82 -18.64 -23.18 -4.21
C CYS A 82 -17.34 -23.84 -4.67
N ASP A 83 -16.22 -23.18 -4.43
CA ASP A 83 -14.90 -23.76 -4.67
C ASP A 83 -14.66 -24.91 -3.68
N PRO A 84 -14.16 -26.09 -4.11
CA PRO A 84 -13.96 -27.25 -3.22
C PRO A 84 -12.94 -27.02 -2.09
N SER A 85 -12.19 -25.92 -2.09
CA SER A 85 -11.34 -25.51 -0.96
C SER A 85 -12.12 -25.17 0.32
N ILE A 86 -13.45 -25.09 0.27
CA ILE A 86 -14.33 -24.99 1.44
C ILE A 86 -13.99 -26.03 2.50
N ALA A 87 -13.69 -27.27 2.08
CA ALA A 87 -13.37 -28.37 2.99
C ALA A 87 -12.11 -28.12 3.83
N GLY A 88 -11.16 -27.35 3.30
CA GLY A 88 -9.95 -26.95 4.03
C GLY A 88 -10.11 -25.65 4.80
N GLU A 89 -11.06 -24.79 4.41
CA GLU A 89 -11.29 -23.50 5.04
C GLU A 89 -12.25 -23.57 6.23
N PHE A 90 -13.31 -24.38 6.10
CA PHE A 90 -14.37 -24.52 7.11
C PHE A 90 -14.16 -25.82 7.89
N ASP A 91 -12.98 -26.00 8.49
CA ASP A 91 -12.60 -27.13 9.34
C ASP A 91 -13.39 -27.19 10.66
N ASP A 92 -14.04 -26.10 11.01
CA ASP A 92 -15.00 -25.97 12.10
C ASP A 92 -16.37 -26.60 11.77
N ILE A 93 -16.67 -26.89 10.50
CA ILE A 93 -17.90 -27.56 10.06
C ILE A 93 -17.61 -29.05 9.79
N ARG A 94 -18.23 -29.92 10.60
CA ARG A 94 -17.92 -31.36 10.59
C ARG A 94 -18.34 -32.09 9.34
N ASP A 95 -19.45 -31.68 8.70
CA ASP A 95 -20.00 -32.31 7.50
C ASP A 95 -20.34 -31.24 6.46
N TYR A 96 -19.82 -31.41 5.23
CA TYR A 96 -20.06 -30.46 4.15
C TYR A 96 -21.55 -30.27 3.81
N ARG A 97 -22.40 -31.28 4.05
CA ARG A 97 -23.85 -31.21 3.82
C ARG A 97 -24.51 -30.20 4.74
N LYS A 98 -24.01 -30.00 5.95
CA LYS A 98 -24.43 -28.92 6.83
C LYS A 98 -23.98 -27.56 6.31
N PHE A 99 -22.76 -27.47 5.76
CA PHE A 99 -22.27 -26.27 5.10
C PHE A 99 -23.18 -25.87 3.93
N VAL A 100 -23.61 -26.81 3.12
CA VAL A 100 -24.57 -26.56 2.02
C VAL A 100 -25.87 -25.97 2.57
N THR A 101 -26.43 -26.54 3.65
CA THR A 101 -27.63 -26.01 4.31
C THR A 101 -27.38 -24.60 4.85
N MET A 102 -26.22 -24.31 5.41
CA MET A 102 -25.89 -22.97 5.90
C MET A 102 -25.90 -21.94 4.77
N ILE A 103 -25.40 -22.30 3.58
CA ILE A 103 -25.48 -21.44 2.39
C ILE A 103 -26.93 -21.25 1.93
N ARG A 104 -27.73 -22.31 1.89
CA ARG A 104 -29.16 -22.20 1.55
C ARG A 104 -29.91 -21.24 2.49
N ARG A 105 -29.55 -21.25 3.77
CA ARG A 105 -30.15 -20.33 4.77
C ARG A 105 -29.80 -18.86 4.58
N ILE A 106 -28.73 -18.54 3.83
CA ILE A 106 -28.48 -17.15 3.38
C ILE A 106 -29.54 -16.68 2.36
N GLY A 107 -30.15 -17.62 1.64
CA GLY A 107 -31.20 -17.34 0.64
C GLY A 107 -30.90 -17.81 -0.77
N PHE A 108 -29.86 -18.64 -0.98
CA PHE A 108 -29.56 -19.21 -2.30
C PHE A 108 -30.58 -20.30 -2.67
N ASP A 109 -31.09 -20.23 -3.92
CA ASP A 109 -32.01 -21.23 -4.46
C ASP A 109 -31.27 -22.53 -4.79
N TYR A 110 -30.07 -22.42 -5.34
CA TYR A 110 -29.21 -23.54 -5.71
C TYR A 110 -27.83 -23.39 -5.11
N VAL A 111 -27.24 -24.52 -4.68
CA VAL A 111 -25.89 -24.57 -4.10
C VAL A 111 -25.12 -25.67 -4.80
N CYS A 112 -24.32 -25.31 -5.78
CA CYS A 112 -23.52 -26.21 -6.60
C CYS A 112 -22.04 -26.15 -6.19
N GLU A 113 -21.27 -27.15 -6.57
CA GLU A 113 -19.83 -27.15 -6.37
C GLU A 113 -19.08 -26.96 -7.70
N VAL A 114 -17.99 -26.18 -7.70
CA VAL A 114 -17.17 -25.93 -8.89
C VAL A 114 -16.46 -27.20 -9.40
N SER A 115 -16.37 -28.24 -8.60
CA SER A 115 -15.68 -29.51 -8.95
C SER A 115 -16.14 -30.13 -10.27
N PHE A 116 -17.44 -30.04 -10.61
CA PHE A 116 -17.92 -30.49 -11.91
C PHE A 116 -17.36 -29.64 -13.06
N GLY A 117 -17.29 -28.32 -12.86
CA GLY A 117 -16.63 -27.43 -13.82
C GLY A 117 -15.14 -27.75 -13.99
N VAL A 118 -14.46 -28.19 -12.91
CA VAL A 118 -13.08 -28.69 -12.99
C VAL A 118 -12.98 -29.94 -13.85
N ASP A 119 -13.85 -30.95 -13.64
CA ASP A 119 -13.86 -32.17 -14.42
C ASP A 119 -14.06 -31.90 -15.92
N LEU A 120 -14.95 -30.97 -16.27
CA LEU A 120 -15.16 -30.55 -17.65
C LEU A 120 -13.93 -29.92 -18.30
N ILE A 121 -13.27 -28.99 -17.62
CA ILE A 121 -12.06 -28.35 -18.18
C ILE A 121 -10.87 -29.29 -18.18
N ALA A 122 -10.78 -30.20 -17.22
CA ALA A 122 -9.75 -31.24 -17.17
C ALA A 122 -9.89 -32.25 -18.35
N ASN A 123 -11.11 -32.67 -18.65
CA ASN A 123 -11.42 -33.48 -19.83
C ASN A 123 -11.02 -32.76 -21.13
N LYS A 124 -11.36 -31.47 -21.23
CA LYS A 124 -10.96 -30.65 -22.38
C LYS A 124 -9.45 -30.50 -22.49
N GLN A 125 -8.75 -30.28 -21.36
CA GLN A 125 -7.30 -30.21 -21.31
C GLN A 125 -6.63 -31.51 -21.75
N ALA A 126 -7.09 -32.65 -21.26
CA ALA A 126 -6.60 -33.97 -21.66
C ALA A 126 -6.76 -34.19 -23.17
N THR A 127 -7.94 -33.88 -23.71
CA THR A 127 -8.22 -33.96 -25.16
C THR A 127 -7.28 -33.07 -25.99
N LEU A 128 -6.93 -31.86 -25.49
CA LEU A 128 -5.98 -30.97 -26.17
C LEU A 128 -4.56 -31.57 -26.15
N CYS A 129 -4.12 -32.12 -25.02
CA CYS A 129 -2.81 -32.72 -24.89
C CYS A 129 -2.66 -33.93 -25.81
N GLU A 130 -3.70 -34.77 -25.94
CA GLU A 130 -3.69 -35.92 -26.85
C GLU A 130 -3.69 -35.52 -28.33
N LYS A 131 -4.48 -34.52 -28.73
CA LYS A 131 -4.61 -34.10 -30.13
C LYS A 131 -3.40 -33.33 -30.66
N PHE A 132 -2.68 -32.61 -29.80
CA PHE A 132 -1.56 -31.76 -30.18
C PHE A 132 -0.24 -32.27 -29.59
N GLN A 133 0.15 -33.49 -29.94
CA GLN A 133 1.41 -34.08 -29.52
C GLN A 133 2.61 -33.22 -29.95
N GLY A 134 3.61 -33.12 -29.08
CA GLY A 134 4.81 -32.31 -29.33
C GLY A 134 4.66 -30.84 -29.02
N ARG A 135 3.48 -30.38 -28.55
CA ARG A 135 3.26 -29.00 -28.11
C ARG A 135 3.08 -28.98 -26.59
N SER A 136 3.89 -28.17 -25.90
CA SER A 136 3.72 -27.92 -24.47
C SER A 136 2.64 -26.87 -24.23
N PHE A 137 1.65 -27.20 -23.42
CA PHE A 137 0.58 -26.30 -22.99
C PHE A 137 0.81 -25.82 -21.56
N ILE A 138 0.43 -24.57 -21.29
CA ILE A 138 0.23 -24.02 -19.96
C ILE A 138 -1.27 -24.15 -19.66
N SER A 139 -1.65 -24.95 -18.65
CA SER A 139 -3.05 -25.10 -18.26
C SER A 139 -3.63 -23.78 -17.76
N SER A 140 -4.75 -23.37 -18.34
CA SER A 140 -5.37 -22.04 -18.11
C SER A 140 -6.40 -22.02 -16.98
N HIS A 141 -6.41 -23.04 -16.12
CA HIS A 141 -7.36 -23.11 -15.01
C HIS A 141 -7.14 -22.04 -13.93
N CYS A 142 -5.92 -21.48 -13.80
CA CYS A 142 -5.57 -20.45 -12.82
C CYS A 142 -5.61 -19.04 -13.45
N PRO A 143 -6.64 -18.19 -13.17
CA PRO A 143 -6.75 -16.86 -13.77
C PRO A 143 -5.57 -15.96 -13.48
N VAL A 144 -4.94 -16.08 -12.31
CA VAL A 144 -3.78 -15.29 -11.92
C VAL A 144 -2.56 -15.66 -12.77
N ALA A 145 -2.35 -16.95 -13.05
CA ALA A 145 -1.27 -17.41 -13.93
C ALA A 145 -1.52 -16.93 -15.37
N ASN A 146 -2.77 -16.99 -15.84
CA ASN A 146 -3.14 -16.50 -17.17
C ASN A 146 -2.82 -15.02 -17.33
N MET A 147 -3.28 -14.17 -16.40
CA MET A 147 -2.96 -12.73 -16.38
C MET A 147 -1.45 -12.47 -16.25
N TYR A 148 -0.71 -13.32 -15.53
CA TYR A 148 0.74 -13.21 -15.48
C TYR A 148 1.38 -13.48 -16.84
N VAL A 149 0.95 -14.52 -17.54
CA VAL A 149 1.45 -14.83 -18.88
C VAL A 149 1.15 -13.69 -19.84
N GLU A 150 -0.10 -13.23 -19.90
CA GLU A 150 -0.51 -12.16 -20.80
C GLU A 150 0.27 -10.84 -20.57
N LYS A 151 0.48 -10.47 -19.29
CA LYS A 151 1.05 -9.17 -18.91
C LYS A 151 2.57 -9.17 -18.79
N TYR A 152 3.20 -10.31 -18.47
CA TYR A 152 4.62 -10.36 -18.12
C TYR A 152 5.42 -11.42 -18.89
N GLN A 153 4.73 -12.31 -19.62
CA GLN A 153 5.33 -13.30 -20.52
C GLN A 153 4.56 -13.39 -21.85
N PRO A 154 4.34 -12.27 -22.55
CA PRO A 154 3.43 -12.20 -23.71
C PRO A 154 3.81 -13.16 -24.86
N SER A 155 5.08 -13.55 -24.95
CA SER A 155 5.56 -14.55 -25.92
C SER A 155 4.97 -15.96 -25.70
N LEU A 156 4.51 -16.26 -24.46
CA LEU A 156 3.94 -17.57 -24.08
C LEU A 156 2.42 -17.61 -24.18
N VAL A 157 1.75 -16.54 -24.58
CA VAL A 157 0.26 -16.49 -24.65
C VAL A 157 -0.28 -17.60 -25.53
N ASN A 158 0.38 -17.90 -26.64
CA ASN A 158 -0.01 -19.01 -27.54
C ASN A 158 0.17 -20.41 -26.91
N SER A 159 0.90 -20.53 -25.82
CA SER A 159 1.05 -21.78 -25.06
C SER A 159 -0.02 -21.96 -24.00
N LEU A 160 -0.82 -20.92 -23.67
CA LEU A 160 -1.99 -21.09 -22.82
C LEU A 160 -3.01 -21.99 -23.49
N SER A 161 -3.57 -22.92 -22.74
CA SER A 161 -4.67 -23.75 -23.22
C SER A 161 -5.89 -22.87 -23.47
N PRO A 162 -6.56 -22.98 -24.62
CA PRO A 162 -7.75 -22.19 -24.93
C PRO A 162 -8.98 -22.71 -24.16
N VAL A 163 -8.89 -22.73 -22.83
CA VAL A 163 -9.93 -23.30 -21.94
C VAL A 163 -10.26 -22.25 -20.86
N VAL A 164 -11.55 -22.10 -20.56
CA VAL A 164 -12.03 -21.22 -19.49
C VAL A 164 -11.62 -21.74 -18.10
N PRO A 165 -11.52 -20.90 -17.06
CA PRO A 165 -11.39 -21.37 -15.69
C PRO A 165 -12.61 -22.17 -15.20
N ALA A 166 -12.41 -23.06 -14.23
CA ALA A 166 -13.42 -23.97 -13.72
C ALA A 166 -14.73 -23.29 -13.26
N ALA A 167 -14.62 -22.15 -12.56
CA ALA A 167 -15.79 -21.43 -12.09
C ALA A 167 -16.63 -20.86 -13.25
N VAL A 168 -16.00 -20.43 -14.35
CA VAL A 168 -16.68 -19.97 -15.56
C VAL A 168 -17.40 -21.15 -16.27
N ALA A 169 -16.73 -22.29 -16.36
CA ALA A 169 -17.34 -23.52 -16.89
C ALA A 169 -18.56 -23.93 -16.05
N MET A 170 -18.44 -23.90 -14.72
CA MET A 170 -19.55 -24.25 -13.82
C MET A 170 -20.70 -23.25 -13.93
N ALA A 171 -20.42 -21.95 -14.04
CA ALA A 171 -21.45 -20.92 -14.23
C ALA A 171 -22.26 -21.16 -15.51
N SER A 172 -21.61 -21.52 -16.62
CA SER A 172 -22.28 -21.92 -17.87
C SER A 172 -23.16 -23.14 -17.66
N VAL A 173 -22.65 -24.17 -16.98
CA VAL A 173 -23.41 -25.40 -16.70
C VAL A 173 -24.66 -25.11 -15.87
N VAL A 174 -24.51 -24.33 -14.78
CA VAL A 174 -25.62 -23.98 -13.88
C VAL A 174 -26.71 -23.24 -14.64
N ARG A 175 -26.38 -22.24 -15.49
CA ARG A 175 -27.38 -21.54 -16.32
C ARG A 175 -28.09 -22.47 -17.30
N LYS A 176 -27.35 -23.37 -17.93
CA LYS A 176 -27.95 -24.37 -18.85
C LYS A 176 -28.80 -25.42 -18.14
N HIS A 177 -28.50 -25.70 -16.88
CA HIS A 177 -29.21 -26.71 -16.09
C HIS A 177 -30.48 -26.15 -15.43
N TYR A 178 -30.37 -24.94 -14.83
CA TYR A 178 -31.44 -24.33 -14.03
C TYR A 178 -32.15 -23.14 -14.70
N GLY A 179 -31.67 -22.70 -15.86
CA GLY A 179 -32.23 -21.59 -16.64
C GLY A 179 -31.22 -20.46 -16.85
N GLU A 180 -31.24 -19.88 -18.05
CA GLU A 180 -30.29 -18.86 -18.52
C GLU A 180 -30.30 -17.57 -17.65
N GLU A 181 -31.45 -17.25 -17.03
CA GLU A 181 -31.63 -16.08 -16.17
C GLU A 181 -31.08 -16.27 -14.74
N THR A 182 -30.64 -17.49 -14.40
CA THR A 182 -30.08 -17.80 -13.07
C THR A 182 -28.86 -16.93 -12.81
N LYS A 183 -28.89 -16.19 -11.71
CA LYS A 183 -27.76 -15.38 -11.24
C LYS A 183 -26.75 -16.26 -10.51
N ILE A 184 -25.48 -16.02 -10.77
CA ILE A 184 -24.40 -16.85 -10.25
C ILE A 184 -23.57 -16.05 -9.25
N VAL A 185 -23.44 -16.60 -8.05
CA VAL A 185 -22.49 -16.09 -7.03
C VAL A 185 -21.38 -17.12 -6.84
N ASN A 186 -20.15 -16.74 -7.11
CA ASN A 186 -19.00 -17.63 -6.90
C ASN A 186 -18.41 -17.41 -5.49
N ILE A 187 -18.46 -18.47 -4.69
CA ILE A 187 -17.86 -18.54 -3.35
C ILE A 187 -16.46 -19.14 -3.50
N THR A 188 -15.41 -18.33 -3.40
CA THR A 188 -14.08 -18.70 -3.86
C THR A 188 -12.96 -18.04 -3.02
N PRO A 189 -11.81 -18.73 -2.85
CA PRO A 189 -10.62 -18.10 -2.27
C PRO A 189 -9.87 -17.18 -3.24
N CYS A 190 -10.26 -17.14 -4.53
CA CYS A 190 -9.50 -16.55 -5.61
C CYS A 190 -9.98 -15.13 -5.97
N LEU A 191 -9.10 -14.12 -5.85
CA LEU A 191 -9.38 -12.77 -6.33
C LEU A 191 -9.13 -12.62 -7.84
N GLY A 192 -8.31 -13.50 -8.42
CA GLY A 192 -7.99 -13.47 -9.85
C GLY A 192 -9.21 -13.71 -10.72
N ILE A 193 -10.08 -14.65 -10.35
CA ILE A 193 -11.30 -14.92 -11.13
C ILE A 193 -12.28 -13.71 -11.11
N LYS A 194 -12.34 -12.98 -10.00
CA LYS A 194 -13.13 -11.76 -9.90
C LYS A 194 -12.61 -10.68 -10.86
N LYS A 195 -11.29 -10.48 -10.91
CA LYS A 195 -10.66 -9.49 -11.81
C LYS A 195 -10.78 -9.88 -13.28
N ASP A 196 -10.68 -11.16 -13.58
CA ASP A 196 -10.68 -11.68 -14.94
C ASP A 196 -12.10 -11.86 -15.53
N ASN A 197 -13.13 -11.72 -14.71
CA ASN A 197 -14.53 -11.98 -15.07
C ASN A 197 -15.03 -11.20 -16.29
N SER A 198 -14.62 -9.95 -16.43
CA SER A 198 -15.03 -9.07 -17.54
C SER A 198 -14.49 -9.50 -18.91
N ARG A 199 -13.57 -10.46 -18.96
CA ARG A 199 -13.03 -11.06 -20.19
C ARG A 199 -14.09 -11.87 -20.95
N TYR A 200 -14.98 -12.51 -20.21
CA TYR A 200 -15.93 -13.48 -20.75
C TYR A 200 -17.19 -12.79 -21.30
N GLU A 201 -17.89 -13.45 -22.21
CA GLU A 201 -19.19 -13.00 -22.68
C GLU A 201 -20.20 -12.95 -21.53
N LYS A 202 -21.21 -12.09 -21.63
CA LYS A 202 -22.16 -11.83 -20.54
C LYS A 202 -22.85 -13.09 -20.00
N ASN A 203 -23.17 -14.03 -20.88
CA ASN A 203 -23.76 -15.32 -20.51
C ASN A 203 -22.80 -16.26 -19.76
N LEU A 204 -21.49 -16.00 -19.82
CA LEU A 204 -20.45 -16.74 -19.10
C LEU A 204 -19.96 -16.00 -17.86
N GLN A 205 -20.24 -14.72 -17.74
CA GLN A 205 -19.82 -13.92 -16.57
C GLN A 205 -20.54 -14.37 -15.31
N ILE A 206 -19.81 -14.33 -14.22
CA ILE A 206 -20.32 -14.56 -12.86
C ILE A 206 -20.88 -13.23 -12.35
N ASP A 207 -22.09 -13.23 -11.77
CA ASP A 207 -22.78 -12.01 -11.39
C ASP A 207 -22.20 -11.36 -10.12
N ALA A 208 -21.73 -12.18 -9.16
CA ALA A 208 -21.06 -11.67 -7.96
C ALA A 208 -20.06 -12.69 -7.37
N PHE A 209 -19.21 -12.23 -6.47
CA PHE A 209 -18.17 -13.03 -5.85
C PHE A 209 -18.20 -12.87 -4.33
N LEU A 210 -18.04 -13.96 -3.61
CA LEU A 210 -17.81 -13.97 -2.17
C LEU A 210 -16.49 -14.69 -1.87
N THR A 211 -15.64 -14.06 -1.11
CA THR A 211 -14.52 -14.74 -0.47
C THR A 211 -15.00 -15.55 0.72
N PHE A 212 -14.24 -16.53 1.17
CA PHE A 212 -14.61 -17.29 2.38
C PHE A 212 -14.66 -16.40 3.64
N VAL A 213 -13.80 -15.38 3.70
CA VAL A 213 -13.85 -14.39 4.77
C VAL A 213 -15.17 -13.61 4.75
N GLU A 214 -15.69 -13.27 3.57
CA GLU A 214 -16.98 -12.60 3.42
C GLU A 214 -18.15 -13.54 3.73
N LEU A 215 -18.05 -14.81 3.35
CA LEU A 215 -19.06 -15.82 3.67
C LEU A 215 -19.18 -16.02 5.19
N ARG A 216 -18.05 -16.10 5.93
CA ARG A 216 -18.08 -16.18 7.41
C ARG A 216 -18.79 -14.97 8.01
N ARG A 217 -18.57 -13.76 7.49
CA ARG A 217 -19.28 -12.54 7.92
C ARG A 217 -20.80 -12.61 7.65
N LEU A 218 -21.22 -13.23 6.55
CA LEU A 218 -22.64 -13.46 6.27
C LEU A 218 -23.23 -14.49 7.26
N PHE A 219 -22.51 -15.57 7.57
CA PHE A 219 -22.95 -16.52 8.61
C PHE A 219 -23.10 -15.83 9.98
N GLU A 220 -22.14 -15.00 10.36
CA GLU A 220 -22.22 -14.20 11.59
C GLU A 220 -23.39 -13.21 11.56
N LYS A 221 -23.57 -12.47 10.45
CA LYS A 221 -24.62 -11.46 10.27
C LYS A 221 -26.02 -12.05 10.37
N TYR A 222 -26.23 -13.25 9.82
CA TYR A 222 -27.52 -13.94 9.79
C TYR A 222 -27.65 -14.98 10.91
N GLU A 223 -26.71 -15.02 11.86
CA GLU A 223 -26.69 -15.95 13.00
C GLU A 223 -26.81 -17.44 12.58
N ILE A 224 -26.24 -17.79 11.41
CA ILE A 224 -26.28 -19.15 10.85
C ILE A 224 -25.18 -19.99 11.51
N LYS A 225 -25.59 -21.07 12.19
CA LYS A 225 -24.69 -21.99 12.90
C LYS A 225 -24.88 -23.43 12.43
N GLU A 226 -23.81 -24.20 12.43
CA GLU A 226 -23.80 -25.62 12.03
C GLU A 226 -24.76 -26.47 12.87
N GLU A 227 -24.84 -26.21 14.17
CA GLU A 227 -25.67 -26.99 15.12
C GLU A 227 -27.17 -27.05 14.75
N PHE A 228 -27.65 -26.02 14.05
CA PHE A 228 -29.04 -25.94 13.58
C PHE A 228 -29.21 -26.30 12.11
N ALA A 229 -28.14 -26.71 11.42
CA ALA A 229 -28.18 -27.08 10.02
C ALA A 229 -28.55 -28.55 9.85
N GLU A 230 -29.52 -28.82 9.00
CA GLU A 230 -29.84 -30.17 8.51
C GLU A 230 -28.83 -30.61 7.44
N PHE A 231 -28.87 -31.87 7.04
CA PHE A 231 -28.03 -32.39 5.97
C PHE A 231 -28.67 -32.14 4.60
N SER A 232 -27.95 -31.46 3.70
CA SER A 232 -28.35 -31.22 2.31
C SER A 232 -27.13 -31.35 1.42
N ASP A 233 -27.21 -32.17 0.40
CA ASP A 233 -26.13 -32.31 -0.57
C ASP A 233 -26.10 -31.12 -1.54
N PHE A 234 -24.99 -30.96 -2.26
CA PHE A 234 -24.89 -30.02 -3.37
C PHE A 234 -25.88 -30.39 -4.47
N ASP A 235 -26.40 -29.36 -5.13
CA ASP A 235 -27.26 -29.52 -6.31
C ASP A 235 -26.45 -30.00 -7.52
N GLU A 236 -27.12 -30.73 -8.40
CA GLU A 236 -26.56 -31.26 -9.63
C GLU A 236 -26.12 -30.16 -10.63
N PRO A 237 -25.17 -30.47 -11.54
CA PRO A 237 -24.38 -31.69 -11.56
C PRO A 237 -23.23 -31.70 -10.56
N THR A 238 -22.95 -32.83 -9.97
CA THR A 238 -21.87 -33.03 -8.98
C THR A 238 -20.56 -33.47 -9.64
N GLY A 239 -19.43 -33.01 -9.08
CA GLY A 239 -18.10 -33.33 -9.60
C GLY A 239 -17.51 -34.63 -9.02
N TYR A 240 -16.51 -35.13 -9.70
CA TYR A 240 -15.73 -36.31 -9.36
C TYR A 240 -14.36 -35.95 -8.79
N LYS A 241 -13.28 -36.22 -9.55
CA LYS A 241 -11.90 -35.86 -9.15
C LYS A 241 -11.64 -34.36 -9.11
N GLY A 242 -12.47 -33.56 -9.74
CA GLY A 242 -12.42 -32.09 -9.65
C GLY A 242 -12.53 -31.58 -8.22
N SER A 243 -13.04 -32.35 -7.26
CA SER A 243 -13.03 -32.03 -5.83
C SER A 243 -11.61 -31.90 -5.25
N LEU A 244 -10.59 -32.47 -5.91
CA LEU A 244 -9.17 -32.33 -5.54
C LEU A 244 -8.52 -31.03 -6.07
N TYR A 245 -9.24 -30.24 -6.86
CA TYR A 245 -8.75 -29.02 -7.51
C TYR A 245 -7.96 -28.06 -6.59
N PRO A 246 -8.32 -27.85 -5.32
CA PRO A 246 -7.58 -26.94 -4.46
C PRO A 246 -6.12 -27.36 -4.19
N ILE A 247 -5.78 -28.61 -4.41
CA ILE A 247 -4.45 -29.19 -4.27
C ILE A 247 -3.70 -29.03 -5.60
N ALA A 248 -2.42 -28.71 -5.59
CA ALA A 248 -1.66 -28.42 -6.80
C ALA A 248 -1.66 -29.56 -7.84
N GLU A 249 -1.66 -30.82 -7.41
CA GLU A 249 -1.75 -31.97 -8.29
C GLU A 249 -3.20 -32.32 -8.68
N GLY A 250 -4.20 -31.76 -7.99
CA GLY A 250 -5.60 -32.16 -8.12
C GLY A 250 -6.19 -31.94 -9.50
N PHE A 251 -5.78 -30.88 -10.21
CA PHE A 251 -6.21 -30.68 -11.59
C PHE A 251 -5.67 -31.76 -12.54
N VAL A 252 -4.41 -32.17 -12.37
CA VAL A 252 -3.79 -33.23 -13.17
C VAL A 252 -4.45 -34.58 -12.89
N GLU A 253 -4.80 -34.83 -11.63
CA GLU A 253 -5.55 -36.03 -11.24
C GLU A 253 -6.94 -36.05 -11.91
N ALA A 254 -7.60 -34.92 -12.01
CA ALA A 254 -8.88 -34.78 -12.72
C ALA A 254 -8.74 -34.98 -14.24
N CYS A 255 -7.60 -34.63 -14.84
CA CYS A 255 -7.32 -34.93 -16.26
C CYS A 255 -7.23 -36.44 -16.56
N GLY A 256 -7.01 -37.27 -15.55
CA GLY A 256 -6.88 -38.73 -15.73
C GLY A 256 -5.62 -39.16 -16.51
N MET A 257 -4.66 -38.27 -16.70
CA MET A 257 -3.42 -38.51 -17.42
C MET A 257 -2.37 -39.08 -16.46
N ASN A 258 -1.57 -40.04 -16.93
CA ASN A 258 -0.46 -40.57 -16.14
C ASN A 258 0.54 -39.45 -15.83
N ASN A 259 0.89 -39.27 -14.56
CA ASN A 259 1.86 -38.26 -14.11
C ASN A 259 2.93 -38.89 -13.20
N GLU A 260 3.23 -40.16 -13.39
CA GLU A 260 4.36 -40.83 -12.75
C GLU A 260 5.68 -40.16 -13.17
N MET A 261 6.68 -40.19 -12.29
CA MET A 261 7.93 -39.41 -12.48
C MET A 261 8.62 -39.71 -13.83
N LEU A 262 8.58 -40.93 -14.31
CA LEU A 262 9.22 -41.36 -15.58
C LEU A 262 8.39 -41.01 -16.82
N ASN A 263 7.05 -40.93 -16.67
CA ASN A 263 6.10 -40.68 -17.76
C ASN A 263 5.26 -39.45 -17.47
N ARG A 264 5.89 -38.41 -16.94
CA ARG A 264 5.20 -37.21 -16.50
C ARG A 264 4.67 -36.40 -17.68
N HIS A 265 3.35 -36.24 -17.74
CA HIS A 265 2.71 -35.36 -18.70
C HIS A 265 2.69 -33.89 -18.24
N PHE A 266 2.60 -33.61 -16.92
CA PHE A 266 2.53 -32.28 -16.36
C PHE A 266 3.65 -32.00 -15.36
N LEU A 267 4.25 -30.84 -15.49
CA LEU A 267 5.07 -30.22 -14.46
C LEU A 267 4.18 -29.37 -13.55
N ASN A 268 4.02 -29.78 -12.29
CA ASN A 268 3.25 -29.06 -11.29
C ASN A 268 4.14 -27.99 -10.65
N VAL A 269 3.70 -26.71 -10.72
CA VAL A 269 4.43 -25.58 -10.14
C VAL A 269 3.45 -24.69 -9.38
N GLU A 270 3.80 -24.36 -8.14
CA GLU A 270 2.99 -23.50 -7.29
C GLU A 270 3.80 -22.40 -6.63
N GLY A 271 3.17 -21.24 -6.47
CA GLY A 271 3.74 -20.11 -5.73
C GLY A 271 4.25 -18.97 -6.59
N LYS A 272 4.24 -17.82 -5.97
CA LYS A 272 4.55 -16.52 -6.60
C LYS A 272 5.99 -16.35 -7.10
N ASN A 273 6.91 -17.20 -6.66
CA ASN A 273 8.31 -17.17 -7.07
C ASN A 273 8.57 -18.21 -8.16
N ASP A 274 8.11 -19.45 -7.95
CA ASP A 274 8.43 -20.58 -8.82
C ASP A 274 7.67 -20.51 -10.15
N VAL A 275 6.42 -20.03 -10.16
CA VAL A 275 5.64 -19.84 -11.39
C VAL A 275 6.29 -18.81 -12.34
N PRO A 276 6.68 -17.60 -11.90
CA PRO A 276 7.46 -16.69 -12.73
C PRO A 276 8.78 -17.28 -13.23
N ASP A 277 9.48 -18.01 -12.38
CA ASP A 277 10.78 -18.61 -12.71
C ASP A 277 10.66 -19.68 -13.80
N VAL A 278 9.72 -20.63 -13.65
CA VAL A 278 9.53 -21.67 -14.67
C VAL A 278 9.08 -21.09 -16.01
N LEU A 279 8.18 -20.10 -16.00
CA LEU A 279 7.73 -19.43 -17.22
C LEU A 279 8.85 -18.69 -17.94
N LYS A 280 9.75 -18.07 -17.18
CA LYS A 280 10.94 -17.41 -17.73
C LYS A 280 11.92 -18.42 -18.33
N GLN A 281 12.07 -19.60 -17.73
CA GLN A 281 12.89 -20.68 -18.28
C GLN A 281 12.22 -21.26 -19.54
N PHE A 282 10.92 -21.53 -19.50
CA PHE A 282 10.17 -22.01 -20.64
C PHE A 282 10.21 -21.05 -21.83
N SER A 283 10.12 -19.75 -21.60
CA SER A 283 10.23 -18.75 -22.68
C SER A 283 11.59 -18.77 -23.41
N LYS A 284 12.66 -19.18 -22.71
CA LYS A 284 14.03 -19.21 -23.26
C LYS A 284 14.41 -20.58 -23.86
N HIS A 285 13.84 -21.64 -23.32
CA HIS A 285 14.22 -23.03 -23.59
C HIS A 285 13.02 -23.90 -23.97
N SER A 286 12.07 -23.34 -24.74
CA SER A 286 10.79 -24.02 -25.04
C SER A 286 10.96 -25.42 -25.66
N ASN A 287 12.02 -25.63 -26.45
CA ASN A 287 12.31 -26.90 -27.13
C ASN A 287 12.85 -27.99 -26.18
N GLU A 288 13.26 -27.63 -24.97
CA GLU A 288 13.80 -28.58 -23.98
C GLU A 288 12.70 -29.15 -23.07
N PHE A 289 11.49 -28.54 -23.12
CA PHE A 289 10.34 -28.98 -22.31
C PHE A 289 9.44 -29.88 -23.14
N ASN A 290 9.33 -31.14 -22.69
CA ASN A 290 8.45 -32.17 -23.29
C ASN A 290 7.19 -32.43 -22.43
N THR A 291 6.90 -31.53 -21.49
CA THR A 291 5.78 -31.65 -20.55
C THR A 291 4.87 -30.43 -20.66
N HIS A 292 3.62 -30.59 -20.26
CA HIS A 292 2.68 -29.50 -20.06
C HIS A 292 2.91 -28.85 -18.68
N PHE A 293 2.41 -27.64 -18.48
CA PHE A 293 2.56 -26.90 -17.22
C PHE A 293 1.22 -26.80 -16.49
N ASN A 294 1.19 -27.26 -15.26
CA ASN A 294 0.08 -27.09 -14.33
C ASN A 294 0.48 -26.05 -13.28
N LEU A 295 -0.06 -24.84 -13.38
CA LEU A 295 0.41 -23.68 -12.63
C LEU A 295 -0.62 -23.19 -11.63
N TYR A 296 -0.23 -23.13 -10.36
CA TYR A 296 -0.98 -22.45 -9.30
C TYR A 296 -0.19 -21.26 -8.80
N PHE A 297 -0.65 -20.04 -9.03
CA PHE A 297 0.07 -18.85 -8.60
C PHE A 297 0.08 -18.67 -7.06
N CYS A 298 -0.91 -19.22 -6.37
CA CYS A 298 -0.93 -19.41 -4.93
C CYS A 298 -0.25 -20.75 -4.55
N LYS A 299 -0.20 -21.08 -3.27
CA LYS A 299 0.25 -22.41 -2.79
C LYS A 299 -0.93 -23.38 -2.76
N GLY A 300 -1.45 -23.76 -3.92
CA GLY A 300 -2.78 -24.34 -4.10
C GLY A 300 -3.88 -23.29 -3.84
N CYS A 301 -5.13 -23.57 -4.26
CA CYS A 301 -6.28 -22.73 -3.91
C CYS A 301 -6.57 -22.72 -2.41
N LEU A 302 -6.10 -23.73 -1.68
CA LEU A 302 -6.13 -23.86 -0.21
C LEU A 302 -5.58 -22.63 0.53
N MET A 303 -4.63 -21.94 -0.08
CA MET A 303 -3.95 -20.76 0.49
C MET A 303 -4.24 -19.50 -0.33
N GLY A 304 -5.39 -19.45 -0.97
CA GLY A 304 -5.86 -18.30 -1.72
C GLY A 304 -6.08 -17.07 -0.84
N PRO A 305 -6.04 -15.86 -1.42
CA PRO A 305 -6.15 -14.60 -0.65
C PRO A 305 -7.52 -14.38 0.00
N GLY A 306 -8.55 -15.09 -0.44
CA GLY A 306 -9.89 -15.08 0.15
C GLY A 306 -10.10 -16.06 1.32
N CYS A 307 -9.07 -16.85 1.65
CA CYS A 307 -9.07 -17.74 2.81
C CYS A 307 -8.74 -16.98 4.11
N THR A 308 -9.13 -17.55 5.24
CA THR A 308 -8.60 -17.19 6.56
C THR A 308 -7.14 -17.64 6.72
N LYS A 309 -6.50 -17.25 7.83
CA LYS A 309 -5.16 -17.77 8.15
C LYS A 309 -5.27 -19.25 8.52
N GLY A 310 -4.46 -20.09 7.89
CA GLY A 310 -4.49 -21.54 8.11
C GLY A 310 -3.17 -22.22 7.74
N GLN A 311 -3.11 -23.54 7.95
CA GLN A 311 -1.94 -24.37 7.69
C GLN A 311 -2.14 -25.19 6.41
N LYS A 312 -1.26 -25.02 5.41
CA LYS A 312 -1.38 -25.65 4.09
C LYS A 312 -1.61 -27.16 4.16
N PHE A 313 -0.78 -27.88 4.94
CA PHE A 313 -0.82 -29.34 4.97
C PHE A 313 -2.04 -29.89 5.71
N VAL A 314 -2.54 -29.17 6.72
CA VAL A 314 -3.82 -29.54 7.37
C VAL A 314 -4.96 -29.42 6.38
N ARG A 315 -5.06 -28.27 5.67
CA ARG A 315 -6.08 -28.05 4.64
C ARG A 315 -5.98 -29.06 3.50
N HIS A 316 -4.76 -29.41 3.09
CA HIS A 316 -4.53 -30.44 2.08
C HIS A 316 -5.16 -31.78 2.50
N ASN A 317 -4.90 -32.22 3.72
CA ASN A 317 -5.47 -33.48 4.24
C ASN A 317 -7.00 -33.41 4.31
N LEU A 318 -7.57 -32.32 4.80
CA LEU A 318 -9.02 -32.12 4.90
C LEU A 318 -9.69 -32.20 3.51
N VAL A 319 -9.12 -31.56 2.49
CA VAL A 319 -9.66 -31.60 1.12
C VAL A 319 -9.52 -33.03 0.54
N THR A 320 -8.43 -33.74 0.82
CA THR A 320 -8.25 -35.12 0.36
C THR A 320 -9.31 -36.04 0.96
N GLU A 321 -9.54 -35.96 2.27
CA GLU A 321 -10.57 -36.74 2.95
C GLU A 321 -11.99 -36.37 2.48
N TYR A 322 -12.25 -35.10 2.26
CA TYR A 322 -13.50 -34.63 1.70
C TYR A 322 -13.75 -35.21 0.30
N ALA A 323 -12.78 -35.07 -0.61
CA ALA A 323 -12.89 -35.59 -1.96
C ALA A 323 -13.09 -37.12 -1.97
N LYS A 324 -12.37 -37.85 -1.12
CA LYS A 324 -12.52 -39.29 -0.97
C LYS A 324 -13.94 -39.68 -0.59
N LYS A 325 -14.51 -39.08 0.45
CA LYS A 325 -15.90 -39.34 0.88
C LYS A 325 -16.90 -39.07 -0.23
N LYS A 326 -16.74 -37.98 -0.97
CA LYS A 326 -17.63 -37.65 -2.10
C LYS A 326 -17.52 -38.65 -3.24
N ILE A 327 -16.31 -39.06 -3.59
CA ILE A 327 -16.05 -40.00 -4.66
C ILE A 327 -16.63 -41.39 -4.32
N GLU A 328 -16.62 -41.80 -3.05
CA GLU A 328 -17.19 -43.06 -2.60
C GLU A 328 -18.72 -43.12 -2.75
N THR A 329 -19.40 -42.01 -2.68
CA THR A 329 -20.87 -41.91 -2.78
C THR A 329 -21.36 -41.43 -4.15
N LEU A 330 -20.45 -41.07 -5.07
CA LEU A 330 -20.79 -40.50 -6.37
C LEU A 330 -21.40 -41.56 -7.31
N ASP A 331 -22.53 -41.21 -7.93
CA ASP A 331 -23.08 -41.90 -9.08
C ASP A 331 -22.24 -41.58 -10.33
N LYS A 332 -21.33 -42.52 -10.67
CA LYS A 332 -20.39 -42.33 -11.78
C LYS A 332 -21.07 -42.38 -13.15
N GLU A 333 -22.17 -43.13 -13.29
CA GLU A 333 -22.92 -43.23 -14.56
C GLU A 333 -23.57 -41.87 -14.84
N LYS A 334 -24.28 -41.31 -13.88
CA LYS A 334 -24.89 -40.00 -13.97
C LYS A 334 -23.86 -38.88 -14.16
N TRP A 335 -22.72 -38.96 -13.48
CA TRP A 335 -21.61 -38.02 -13.68
C TRP A 335 -21.10 -38.09 -15.13
N GLN A 336 -20.91 -39.27 -15.70
CA GLN A 336 -20.45 -39.44 -17.08
C GLN A 336 -21.48 -38.90 -18.08
N GLU A 337 -22.76 -39.17 -17.89
CA GLU A 337 -23.85 -38.59 -18.69
C GLU A 337 -23.83 -37.05 -18.69
N ASN A 338 -23.59 -36.45 -17.51
CA ASN A 338 -23.46 -35.01 -17.39
C ASN A 338 -22.18 -34.48 -18.09
N ILE A 339 -21.04 -35.17 -17.98
CA ILE A 339 -19.82 -34.82 -18.73
C ILE A 339 -20.11 -34.83 -20.23
N ASP A 340 -20.70 -35.89 -20.77
CA ASP A 340 -21.02 -36.03 -22.21
C ASP A 340 -22.00 -34.94 -22.66
N LYS A 341 -22.96 -34.60 -21.83
CA LYS A 341 -23.93 -33.53 -22.07
C LYS A 341 -23.31 -32.13 -22.20
N TYR A 342 -22.27 -31.84 -21.39
CA TYR A 342 -21.71 -30.50 -21.30
C TYR A 342 -20.30 -30.34 -21.92
N ALA A 343 -19.53 -31.42 -22.14
CA ALA A 343 -18.14 -31.38 -22.58
C ALA A 343 -17.91 -30.73 -23.97
N ASN A 344 -18.85 -30.94 -24.89
CA ASN A 344 -18.71 -30.55 -26.31
C ASN A 344 -19.20 -29.15 -26.66
N LYS A 345 -19.36 -28.24 -25.69
CA LYS A 345 -19.93 -26.93 -25.95
C LYS A 345 -18.85 -25.83 -26.09
N SER A 346 -19.11 -24.86 -26.97
CA SER A 346 -18.22 -23.73 -27.28
C SER A 346 -17.85 -22.87 -26.06
N ASP A 347 -18.71 -22.87 -25.05
CA ASP A 347 -18.56 -22.08 -23.82
C ASP A 347 -17.35 -22.47 -22.95
N LEU A 348 -16.74 -23.62 -23.23
CA LEU A 348 -15.50 -24.02 -22.55
C LEU A 348 -14.23 -23.43 -23.19
N VAL A 349 -14.39 -22.57 -24.21
CA VAL A 349 -13.26 -21.97 -24.93
C VAL A 349 -13.00 -20.55 -24.44
N ALA A 350 -11.75 -20.24 -24.14
CA ALA A 350 -11.29 -18.89 -23.84
C ALA A 350 -10.19 -18.46 -24.81
N PHE A 351 -10.10 -17.17 -25.08
CA PHE A 351 -9.04 -16.57 -25.85
C PHE A 351 -8.20 -15.65 -24.96
N TYR A 352 -6.89 -15.89 -24.97
CA TYR A 352 -5.92 -15.11 -24.24
C TYR A 352 -5.17 -14.18 -25.20
N LYS A 353 -4.84 -12.97 -24.78
CA LYS A 353 -4.18 -11.96 -25.61
C LYS A 353 -2.99 -11.38 -24.87
N ALA A 354 -1.93 -11.12 -25.61
CA ALA A 354 -0.78 -10.39 -25.08
C ALA A 354 -1.20 -8.96 -24.69
N ASP A 355 -0.91 -8.60 -23.44
CA ASP A 355 -1.15 -7.27 -22.85
C ASP A 355 0.09 -6.88 -22.03
N ASP A 356 1.21 -6.64 -22.74
CA ASP A 356 2.52 -6.41 -22.11
C ASP A 356 2.50 -5.21 -21.17
N LYS A 357 2.72 -5.46 -19.89
CA LYS A 357 2.83 -4.49 -18.79
C LYS A 357 4.23 -4.50 -18.16
N THR A 358 5.20 -5.10 -18.82
CA THR A 358 6.59 -5.04 -18.35
C THR A 358 7.07 -3.59 -18.40
N LEU A 359 7.79 -3.20 -17.35
CA LEU A 359 8.42 -1.88 -17.36
C LEU A 359 9.69 -1.92 -18.22
N PRO A 360 9.98 -0.85 -18.96
CA PRO A 360 11.20 -0.77 -19.73
C PRO A 360 12.42 -0.90 -18.81
N ASN A 361 13.45 -1.57 -19.31
CA ASN A 361 14.72 -1.64 -18.58
C ASN A 361 15.41 -0.28 -18.66
N PRO A 362 15.72 0.35 -17.52
CA PRO A 362 16.41 1.63 -17.52
C PRO A 362 17.86 1.48 -18.00
N THR A 363 18.42 2.54 -18.54
CA THR A 363 19.82 2.61 -18.97
C THR A 363 20.76 2.59 -17.76
N LYS A 364 22.05 2.35 -18.00
CA LYS A 364 23.05 2.38 -16.93
C LYS A 364 23.14 3.75 -16.27
N GLU A 365 23.05 4.81 -17.07
CA GLU A 365 23.09 6.20 -16.66
C GLU A 365 21.90 6.55 -15.74
N GLU A 366 20.70 6.07 -16.08
CA GLU A 366 19.50 6.26 -15.25
C GLU A 366 19.62 5.53 -13.90
N ILE A 367 20.19 4.32 -13.90
CA ILE A 367 20.45 3.56 -12.67
C ILE A 367 21.51 4.28 -11.82
N GLU A 368 22.59 4.78 -12.42
CA GLU A 368 23.63 5.55 -11.73
C GLU A 368 23.07 6.83 -11.12
N ALA A 369 22.23 7.55 -11.85
CA ALA A 369 21.54 8.73 -11.36
C ALA A 369 20.61 8.40 -10.18
N ALA A 370 19.93 7.26 -10.21
CA ALA A 370 19.11 6.78 -9.10
C ALA A 370 19.97 6.44 -7.85
N PHE A 371 21.13 5.81 -8.04
CA PHE A 371 22.08 5.56 -6.95
C PHE A 371 22.63 6.86 -6.35
N ALA A 372 22.93 7.85 -7.19
CA ALA A 372 23.38 9.17 -6.72
C ALA A 372 22.32 9.83 -5.83
N LYS A 373 21.04 9.78 -6.21
CA LYS A 373 19.92 10.27 -5.37
C LYS A 373 19.83 9.56 -4.01
N LEU A 374 20.23 8.28 -3.94
CA LEU A 374 20.29 7.53 -2.68
C LEU A 374 21.56 7.84 -1.86
N GLY A 375 22.46 8.68 -2.36
CA GLY A 375 23.78 8.90 -1.77
C GLY A 375 24.67 7.65 -1.79
N LYS A 376 24.53 6.81 -2.81
CA LYS A 376 25.26 5.55 -3.01
C LYS A 376 25.97 5.55 -4.37
N GLN A 377 26.98 4.68 -4.51
CA GLN A 377 27.67 4.49 -5.79
C GLN A 377 27.17 3.23 -6.49
N ALA A 378 26.90 3.30 -7.79
CA ALA A 378 26.61 2.12 -8.58
C ALA A 378 27.80 1.13 -8.55
N GLY A 379 27.50 -0.17 -8.42
CA GLY A 379 28.56 -1.20 -8.33
C GLY A 379 29.26 -1.31 -6.97
N GLY A 380 28.96 -0.43 -6.01
CA GLY A 380 29.51 -0.49 -4.66
C GLY A 380 28.93 -1.65 -3.82
N LYS A 381 29.59 -1.94 -2.68
CA LYS A 381 29.02 -2.87 -1.70
C LYS A 381 27.84 -2.21 -0.97
N HIS A 382 26.66 -2.79 -1.07
CA HIS A 382 25.43 -2.29 -0.44
C HIS A 382 24.92 -3.26 0.62
N THR A 383 24.25 -2.72 1.65
CA THR A 383 23.69 -3.52 2.76
C THR A 383 22.55 -4.43 2.35
N ASN A 384 21.85 -4.13 1.25
CA ASN A 384 20.67 -4.87 0.77
C ASN A 384 19.69 -5.25 1.89
N CYS A 385 19.38 -4.28 2.77
CA CYS A 385 18.62 -4.49 4.02
C CYS A 385 17.14 -4.84 3.79
N ARG A 386 16.63 -4.73 2.56
CA ARG A 386 15.24 -5.03 2.16
C ARG A 386 14.14 -4.15 2.80
N SER A 387 14.49 -3.17 3.63
CA SER A 387 13.49 -2.32 4.30
C SER A 387 12.59 -1.54 3.33
N CYS A 388 13.13 -1.16 2.17
CA CYS A 388 12.40 -0.45 1.11
C CYS A 388 11.39 -1.31 0.33
N GLY A 389 11.33 -2.63 0.59
CA GLY A 389 10.47 -3.54 -0.16
C GLY A 389 11.10 -4.13 -1.43
N TYR A 390 12.36 -3.84 -1.72
CA TYR A 390 13.17 -4.46 -2.78
C TYR A 390 14.24 -5.35 -2.18
N ASP A 391 14.62 -6.43 -2.86
CA ASP A 391 15.59 -7.39 -2.34
C ASP A 391 17.02 -6.85 -2.35
N THR A 392 17.33 -6.00 -3.32
CA THR A 392 18.64 -5.37 -3.45
C THR A 392 18.52 -3.85 -3.60
N CYS A 393 19.61 -3.14 -3.27
CA CYS A 393 19.68 -1.69 -3.54
C CYS A 393 19.65 -1.38 -5.04
N THR A 394 20.13 -2.30 -5.87
CA THR A 394 20.07 -2.18 -7.34
C THR A 394 18.62 -2.27 -7.83
N GLU A 395 17.81 -3.18 -7.31
CA GLU A 395 16.39 -3.24 -7.66
C GLU A 395 15.63 -1.97 -7.25
N LEU A 396 15.94 -1.39 -6.09
CA LEU A 396 15.38 -0.10 -5.72
C LEU A 396 15.80 1.00 -6.71
N ALA A 397 17.07 1.07 -7.10
CA ALA A 397 17.56 2.05 -8.07
C ALA A 397 16.88 1.89 -9.44
N ILE A 398 16.71 0.64 -9.92
CA ILE A 398 15.94 0.33 -11.12
C ILE A 398 14.50 0.81 -10.99
N ALA A 399 13.83 0.50 -9.88
CA ALA A 399 12.46 0.91 -9.64
C ALA A 399 12.29 2.44 -9.54
N MET A 400 13.30 3.14 -9.02
CA MET A 400 13.33 4.61 -9.01
C MET A 400 13.51 5.17 -10.43
N ALA A 401 14.38 4.59 -11.23
CA ALA A 401 14.56 4.97 -12.64
C ALA A 401 13.27 4.72 -13.45
N GLN A 402 12.53 3.65 -13.13
CA GLN A 402 11.23 3.33 -13.71
C GLN A 402 10.06 4.19 -13.17
N GLY A 403 10.30 5.07 -12.21
CA GLY A 403 9.29 5.97 -11.64
C GLY A 403 8.29 5.31 -10.68
N ILE A 404 8.55 4.08 -10.22
CA ILE A 404 7.64 3.34 -9.31
C ILE A 404 8.11 3.32 -7.85
N ALA A 405 9.26 3.91 -7.56
CA ALA A 405 9.83 4.01 -6.22
C ALA A 405 10.47 5.39 -5.99
N THR A 406 10.65 5.74 -4.72
CA THR A 406 11.26 7.02 -4.31
C THR A 406 12.44 6.80 -3.36
N PRO A 407 13.38 7.75 -3.25
CA PRO A 407 14.53 7.65 -2.34
C PRO A 407 14.12 7.47 -0.88
N GLU A 408 12.99 8.06 -0.48
CA GLU A 408 12.43 8.03 0.89
C GLU A 408 12.05 6.62 1.35
N MET A 409 11.87 5.68 0.42
CA MET A 409 11.69 4.26 0.76
C MET A 409 12.94 3.62 1.37
N CYS A 410 14.13 4.17 1.10
CA CYS A 410 15.39 3.64 1.62
C CYS A 410 15.60 4.07 3.08
N PHE A 411 15.53 3.11 4.00
CA PHE A 411 15.75 3.37 5.43
C PHE A 411 17.09 4.08 5.71
N ALA A 412 18.17 3.68 5.05
CA ALA A 412 19.48 4.32 5.24
C ALA A 412 19.49 5.78 4.75
N TYR A 413 18.77 6.08 3.67
CA TYR A 413 18.61 7.44 3.16
C TYR A 413 17.83 8.33 4.13
N THR A 414 16.66 7.85 4.57
CA THR A 414 15.80 8.59 5.52
C THR A 414 16.49 8.77 6.86
N GLN A 415 17.17 7.74 7.37
CA GLN A 415 17.93 7.83 8.62
C GLN A 415 19.08 8.85 8.54
N LYS A 416 19.79 8.90 7.39
CA LYS A 416 20.83 9.90 7.18
C LYS A 416 20.23 11.30 7.16
N GLY A 417 19.15 11.51 6.39
CA GLY A 417 18.45 12.79 6.33
C GLY A 417 17.96 13.26 7.70
N SER A 418 17.41 12.35 8.52
CA SER A 418 16.98 12.66 9.88
C SER A 418 18.17 13.07 10.78
N ARG A 419 19.27 12.31 10.73
CA ARG A 419 20.48 12.67 11.50
C ARG A 419 21.08 14.00 11.07
N ASP A 420 21.09 14.27 9.75
CA ASP A 420 21.59 15.53 9.22
C ASP A 420 20.69 16.70 9.65
N ALA A 421 19.37 16.50 9.68
CA ALA A 421 18.42 17.48 10.19
C ALA A 421 18.60 17.73 11.70
N ASP A 422 18.75 16.66 12.51
CA ASP A 422 18.98 16.77 13.95
C ASP A 422 20.31 17.49 14.26
N ASN A 423 21.37 17.19 13.49
CA ASN A 423 22.67 17.87 13.66
C ASN A 423 22.55 19.36 13.30
N ARG A 424 21.80 19.70 12.23
CA ARG A 424 21.56 21.11 11.88
C ARG A 424 20.80 21.83 12.98
N LEU A 425 19.74 21.19 13.49
CA LEU A 425 18.93 21.74 14.57
C LEU A 425 19.77 22.01 15.82
N ARG A 426 20.64 21.04 16.18
CA ARG A 426 21.57 21.21 17.31
C ARG A 426 22.54 22.38 17.09
N ASN A 427 23.16 22.45 15.91
CA ASN A 427 24.09 23.53 15.59
C ASN A 427 23.41 24.89 15.61
N THR A 428 22.22 25.00 14.99
CA THR A 428 21.44 26.25 15.00
C THR A 428 21.01 26.63 16.43
N LYS A 429 20.65 25.63 17.26
CA LYS A 429 20.31 25.89 18.67
C LYS A 429 21.53 26.40 19.44
N THR A 430 22.71 25.86 19.20
CA THR A 430 23.97 26.30 19.85
C THR A 430 24.31 27.73 19.40
N GLU A 431 24.25 28.00 18.08
CA GLU A 431 24.49 29.33 17.54
C GLU A 431 23.51 30.38 18.10
N LEU A 432 22.23 30.00 18.25
CA LEU A 432 21.21 30.87 18.86
C LEU A 432 21.51 31.17 20.34
N VAL A 433 21.97 30.17 21.09
CA VAL A 433 22.35 30.36 22.51
C VAL A 433 23.58 31.26 22.62
N ASP A 434 24.57 31.08 21.76
CA ASP A 434 25.81 31.88 21.75
C ASP A 434 25.48 33.35 21.39
N LEU A 435 24.64 33.58 20.35
CA LEU A 435 24.17 34.92 19.99
C LEU A 435 23.34 35.58 21.10
N GLN A 436 22.56 34.77 21.83
CA GLN A 436 21.74 35.27 22.94
C GLN A 436 22.59 35.68 24.13
N ASN A 437 23.68 34.91 24.43
CA ASN A 437 24.65 35.25 25.46
C ASN A 437 25.40 36.54 25.08
N GLU A 438 25.86 36.64 23.82
CA GLU A 438 26.55 37.82 23.31
C GLU A 438 25.61 39.05 23.34
N CYS A 439 24.34 38.89 23.05
CA CYS A 439 23.32 39.94 23.14
C CYS A 439 23.08 40.35 24.62
N ASN A 440 23.13 39.43 25.56
CA ASN A 440 22.99 39.72 26.98
C ASN A 440 24.23 40.44 27.53
N ASP A 441 25.41 40.02 27.13
CA ASP A 441 26.69 40.65 27.52
C ASP A 441 26.72 42.11 26.98
N LEU A 442 26.32 42.32 25.74
CA LEU A 442 26.19 43.65 25.16
C LEU A 442 25.14 44.53 25.86
N LYS A 443 24.03 43.92 26.33
CA LYS A 443 23.01 44.64 27.13
C LYS A 443 23.53 45.03 28.51
N GLU A 444 24.36 44.18 29.14
CA GLU A 444 25.02 44.51 30.43
C GLU A 444 26.08 45.60 30.27
N GLU A 445 26.88 45.56 29.21
CA GLU A 445 27.86 46.63 28.89
C GLU A 445 27.15 47.97 28.61
N LEU A 446 26.06 47.95 27.88
CA LEU A 446 25.26 49.16 27.59
C LEU A 446 24.58 49.75 28.84
N ASN A 447 24.09 48.89 29.74
CA ASN A 447 23.54 49.35 31.02
C ASN A 447 24.59 49.95 31.92
N SER A 448 25.85 49.49 31.85
CA SER A 448 26.98 50.03 32.61
C SER A 448 27.45 51.39 32.09
N GLN A 449 27.26 51.71 30.82
CA GLN A 449 27.74 52.96 30.17
C GLN A 449 26.76 54.12 30.15
N LYS A 450 25.54 54.02 30.70
CA LYS A 450 24.51 55.12 30.73
C LYS A 450 24.23 55.78 29.37
N LEU A 451 24.28 55.09 28.28
CA LEU A 451 23.98 55.63 26.95
C LEU A 451 22.64 55.10 26.39
N GLY A 452 21.82 55.97 26.01
CA GLY A 452 20.49 55.98 25.35
C GLY A 452 19.87 54.63 24.91
N ASN A 453 19.04 54.05 25.76
CA ASN A 453 18.39 52.75 25.62
C ASN A 453 17.33 52.64 24.48
N GLY A 454 17.07 53.70 23.73
CA GLY A 454 15.92 53.73 22.81
C GLY A 454 16.18 53.15 21.41
N GLU A 455 17.37 53.33 20.86
CA GLU A 455 17.63 53.01 19.44
C GLU A 455 18.06 51.55 19.22
N LEU A 456 18.81 50.98 20.17
CA LEU A 456 19.29 49.59 20.02
C LEU A 456 18.17 48.56 20.24
N VAL A 457 17.29 48.85 21.19
CA VAL A 457 16.08 48.01 21.44
C VAL A 457 15.15 48.07 20.20
N ARG A 458 15.04 49.22 19.53
CA ARG A 458 14.30 49.37 18.28
C ARG A 458 14.92 48.53 17.14
N SER A 459 16.23 48.51 17.01
CA SER A 459 16.90 47.76 15.94
C SER A 459 16.78 46.24 16.11
N LEU A 460 16.88 45.74 17.33
CA LEU A 460 16.67 44.30 17.63
C LEU A 460 15.19 43.87 17.42
N SER A 461 14.26 44.74 17.81
CA SER A 461 12.83 44.50 17.55
C SER A 461 12.54 44.49 16.04
N LEU A 462 13.16 45.34 15.24
CA LEU A 462 13.01 45.36 13.78
C LEU A 462 13.54 44.07 13.12
N ILE A 463 14.63 43.51 13.61
CA ILE A 463 15.18 42.23 13.10
C ILE A 463 14.20 41.08 13.37
N ILE A 464 13.65 41.01 14.57
CA ILE A 464 12.68 39.97 14.95
C ILE A 464 11.40 40.06 14.09
N HIS A 465 10.98 41.28 13.73
CA HIS A 465 9.79 41.49 12.89
C HIS A 465 9.93 41.01 11.44
N HIS A 466 11.14 40.87 10.91
CA HIS A 466 11.39 40.51 9.52
C HIS A 466 11.87 39.10 9.29
N ILE A 467 11.93 38.26 10.34
CA ILE A 467 12.33 36.83 10.22
C ILE A 467 11.10 35.95 10.01
N TYR A 468 11.12 35.10 8.97
CA TYR A 468 10.29 33.91 8.85
C TYR A 468 11.05 32.77 9.51
N PRO A 469 10.52 32.04 10.41
CA PRO A 469 9.17 31.63 10.82
C PRO A 469 8.47 32.58 11.80
N GLY A 470 7.19 32.28 12.10
CA GLY A 470 6.45 33.02 13.15
C GLY A 470 7.08 32.81 14.53
N ILE A 471 7.35 33.92 15.22
CA ILE A 471 7.97 33.88 16.56
C ILE A 471 7.07 34.65 17.53
N ALA A 472 6.81 34.09 18.72
CA ALA A 472 6.19 34.78 19.83
C ALA A 472 6.85 34.43 21.17
N ILE A 473 7.04 35.43 22.00
CA ILE A 473 7.57 35.29 23.35
C ILE A 473 6.46 35.62 24.35
N VAL A 474 6.32 34.75 25.36
CA VAL A 474 5.28 34.85 26.39
C VAL A 474 5.92 34.97 27.76
N ASP A 475 5.34 35.81 28.61
CA ASP A 475 5.75 35.98 30.00
C ASP A 475 5.15 34.93 30.95
N SER A 476 5.55 35.03 32.23
CA SER A 476 5.05 34.12 33.29
C SER A 476 3.53 34.25 33.55
N LYS A 477 2.86 35.26 33.02
CA LYS A 477 1.41 35.46 33.10
C LYS A 477 0.70 35.02 31.83
N MET A 478 1.40 34.32 30.93
CA MET A 478 0.87 33.81 29.65
C MET A 478 0.41 34.98 28.73
N LYS A 479 1.12 36.11 28.77
CA LYS A 479 0.90 37.24 27.91
C LYS A 479 2.01 37.40 26.89
N VAL A 480 1.69 37.77 25.68
CA VAL A 480 2.66 38.05 24.61
C VAL A 480 3.49 39.27 25.00
N THR A 481 4.80 39.13 25.04
CA THR A 481 5.76 40.21 25.28
C THR A 481 6.41 40.69 24.00
N GLU A 482 6.64 39.80 23.04
CA GLU A 482 7.12 40.12 21.71
C GLU A 482 6.54 39.10 20.71
N SER A 483 6.22 39.54 19.50
CA SER A 483 5.90 38.68 18.37
C SER A 483 6.35 39.32 17.05
N ASN A 484 6.43 38.49 16.01
CA ASN A 484 6.76 38.95 14.66
C ASN A 484 5.58 38.80 13.69
N ASN A 485 5.70 39.39 12.51
CA ASN A 485 4.66 39.34 11.48
C ASN A 485 4.32 37.90 11.07
N GLY A 486 5.31 37.00 11.01
CA GLY A 486 5.07 35.58 10.69
C GLY A 486 4.15 34.87 11.70
N PHE A 487 4.21 35.24 12.97
CA PHE A 487 3.29 34.72 13.98
C PHE A 487 1.85 35.23 13.75
N ILE A 488 1.70 36.50 13.43
CA ILE A 488 0.40 37.14 13.17
C ILE A 488 -0.26 36.52 11.91
N GLU A 489 0.53 36.28 10.86
CA GLU A 489 0.05 35.62 9.64
C GLU A 489 -0.46 34.23 9.89
N ILE A 490 0.22 33.44 10.72
CA ILE A 490 -0.16 32.07 11.07
C ILE A 490 -1.45 32.04 11.90
N LEU A 491 -1.66 33.02 12.76
CA LEU A 491 -2.90 33.14 13.54
C LEU A 491 -4.13 33.48 12.68
N GLY A 492 -3.92 34.11 11.52
CA GLY A 492 -4.99 34.42 10.57
C GLY A 492 -5.57 35.81 10.72
N ASP A 493 -6.70 36.05 10.03
CA ASP A 493 -7.21 37.42 9.81
C ASP A 493 -7.71 38.13 11.07
N GLU A 494 -8.28 37.38 12.04
CA GLU A 494 -8.68 37.94 13.34
C GLU A 494 -7.48 38.51 14.12
N ALA A 495 -6.32 37.87 14.03
CA ALA A 495 -5.10 38.33 14.68
C ALA A 495 -4.53 39.58 13.99
N LYS A 496 -4.68 39.72 12.65
CA LYS A 496 -4.29 40.90 11.89
C LYS A 496 -5.12 42.12 12.28
N GLU A 497 -6.43 41.95 12.45
CA GLU A 497 -7.30 43.03 12.92
C GLU A 497 -6.92 43.51 14.32
N ILE A 498 -6.50 42.61 15.21
CA ILE A 498 -6.02 42.95 16.54
C ILE A 498 -4.64 43.65 16.47
N ASP A 499 -3.77 43.19 15.57
CA ASP A 499 -2.43 43.78 15.37
C ASP A 499 -2.48 45.23 14.89
N GLU A 500 -3.47 45.60 14.07
CA GLU A 500 -3.71 47.01 13.68
C GLU A 500 -4.00 47.92 14.87
N ILE A 501 -4.57 47.39 15.94
CA ILE A 501 -4.92 48.11 17.17
C ILE A 501 -3.80 48.00 18.21
N ILE A 502 -3.21 46.84 18.36
CA ILE A 502 -2.15 46.55 19.34
C ILE A 502 -0.99 45.86 18.59
N PRO A 503 -0.03 46.66 18.07
CA PRO A 503 1.07 46.14 17.29
C PRO A 503 1.87 45.01 18.01
N GLY A 504 2.11 43.91 17.32
CA GLY A 504 2.80 42.74 17.87
C GLY A 504 1.98 41.94 18.86
N LEU A 505 0.66 42.17 18.98
CA LEU A 505 -0.23 41.55 19.96
C LEU A 505 0.27 41.64 21.40
N ILE A 506 1.08 42.65 21.72
CA ILE A 506 1.76 42.80 23.02
C ILE A 506 0.75 42.96 24.16
N GLY A 507 0.88 42.10 25.18
CA GLY A 507 -0.03 42.06 26.33
C GLY A 507 -1.28 41.19 26.12
N ALA A 508 -1.52 40.69 24.91
CA ALA A 508 -2.61 39.76 24.65
C ALA A 508 -2.39 38.42 25.39
N SER A 509 -3.46 37.84 25.87
CA SER A 509 -3.38 36.51 26.50
C SER A 509 -3.23 35.44 25.42
N ILE A 510 -2.21 34.58 25.55
CA ILE A 510 -1.97 33.51 24.59
C ILE A 510 -3.13 32.50 24.57
N LYS A 511 -3.94 32.44 25.63
CA LYS A 511 -5.12 31.57 25.72
C LYS A 511 -6.22 31.96 24.72
N SER A 512 -6.31 33.23 24.36
CA SER A 512 -7.27 33.72 23.35
C SER A 512 -6.73 33.64 21.92
N LEU A 513 -5.44 33.41 21.75
CA LEU A 513 -4.76 33.43 20.44
C LEU A 513 -4.49 32.00 19.93
N LEU A 514 -4.34 31.02 20.81
CA LEU A 514 -3.97 29.66 20.42
C LEU A 514 -5.03 28.63 20.86
N PRO A 515 -5.14 27.48 20.16
CA PRO A 515 -5.95 26.36 20.57
C PRO A 515 -5.60 25.87 21.99
N GLN A 516 -6.56 25.34 22.71
CA GLN A 516 -6.40 24.89 24.09
C GLN A 516 -5.25 23.87 24.25
N GLU A 517 -5.03 23.04 23.23
CA GLU A 517 -3.94 22.06 23.24
C GLU A 517 -2.55 22.72 23.27
N LEU A 518 -2.34 23.71 22.42
CA LEU A 518 -1.09 24.48 22.39
C LEU A 518 -0.92 25.32 23.63
N TYR A 519 -1.98 25.97 24.11
CA TYR A 519 -1.96 26.70 25.37
C TYR A 519 -1.44 25.83 26.53
N ASN A 520 -1.96 24.61 26.65
CA ASN A 520 -1.52 23.67 27.69
C ASN A 520 -0.04 23.29 27.55
N GLN A 521 0.47 23.19 26.33
CA GLN A 521 1.89 22.89 26.08
C GLN A 521 2.80 24.07 26.45
N VAL A 522 2.41 25.31 26.13
CA VAL A 522 3.15 26.52 26.54
C VAL A 522 3.18 26.62 28.07
N GLU A 523 2.04 26.36 28.73
CA GLU A 523 1.97 26.33 30.18
C GLU A 523 2.84 25.23 30.80
N TYR A 524 2.89 24.05 30.17
CA TYR A 524 3.77 22.94 30.58
C TYR A 524 5.24 23.34 30.49
N VAL A 525 5.70 23.87 29.34
CA VAL A 525 7.08 24.30 29.14
C VAL A 525 7.46 25.40 30.12
N LEU A 526 6.57 26.37 30.36
CA LEU A 526 6.79 27.45 31.31
C LEU A 526 7.00 26.94 32.76
N LYS A 527 6.24 25.91 33.16
CA LYS A 527 6.30 25.32 34.51
C LYS A 527 7.46 24.35 34.70
N THR A 528 7.74 23.51 33.71
CA THR A 528 8.71 22.42 33.81
C THR A 528 10.08 22.78 33.26
N SER A 529 10.15 23.79 32.37
CA SER A 529 11.33 24.11 31.59
C SER A 529 11.80 22.97 30.65
N GLU A 530 10.91 22.03 30.33
CA GLU A 530 11.15 20.97 29.35
C GLU A 530 10.67 21.41 27.98
N ASP A 531 11.59 21.57 27.02
CA ASP A 531 11.29 22.07 25.68
C ASP A 531 10.46 21.06 24.87
N ILE A 532 9.50 21.54 24.09
CA ILE A 532 8.75 20.76 23.10
C ILE A 532 9.24 21.20 21.72
N LEU A 533 9.86 20.28 20.95
CA LEU A 533 10.45 20.59 19.66
C LEU A 533 9.76 19.83 18.53
N ASN A 534 9.58 20.51 17.40
CA ASN A 534 9.12 19.93 16.13
C ASN A 534 7.80 19.14 16.22
N LYS A 535 6.80 19.66 16.92
CA LYS A 535 5.48 19.06 16.98
C LYS A 535 4.63 19.56 15.81
N ASP A 536 4.15 18.64 14.99
CA ASP A 536 3.24 18.95 13.89
C ASP A 536 1.81 19.01 14.40
N ILE A 537 1.10 20.09 14.05
CA ILE A 537 -0.29 20.33 14.40
C ILE A 537 -1.05 20.87 13.19
N GLU A 538 -2.32 20.57 13.12
CA GLU A 538 -3.23 21.19 12.16
C GLU A 538 -3.90 22.41 12.80
N TYR A 539 -3.71 23.58 12.20
CA TYR A 539 -4.28 24.82 12.68
C TYR A 539 -4.74 25.69 11.50
N ASN A 540 -5.97 26.18 11.52
CA ASN A 540 -6.60 26.96 10.45
C ASN A 540 -6.49 26.34 9.04
N GLY A 541 -6.55 24.99 8.95
CA GLY A 541 -6.43 24.27 7.68
C GLY A 541 -5.00 24.14 7.14
N HIS A 542 -4.00 24.55 7.92
CA HIS A 542 -2.58 24.40 7.60
C HIS A 542 -1.90 23.44 8.56
N LEU A 543 -0.96 22.64 8.05
CA LEU A 543 -0.08 21.85 8.89
C LEU A 543 1.10 22.73 9.31
N ILE A 544 1.24 22.94 10.61
CA ILE A 544 2.23 23.83 11.20
C ILE A 544 3.14 23.01 12.11
N ASN A 545 4.45 23.18 11.94
CA ASN A 545 5.43 22.65 12.87
C ASN A 545 5.70 23.68 13.97
N VAL A 546 5.50 23.29 15.22
CA VAL A 546 5.64 24.17 16.39
C VAL A 546 6.77 23.67 17.28
N SER A 547 7.63 24.61 17.69
CA SER A 547 8.64 24.40 18.74
C SER A 547 8.44 25.40 19.84
N ILE A 548 8.42 24.93 21.10
CA ILE A 548 8.20 25.73 22.30
C ILE A 548 9.37 25.46 23.23
N PHE A 549 10.12 26.50 23.60
CA PHE A 549 11.29 26.35 24.46
C PHE A 549 11.42 27.49 25.46
N THR A 550 12.04 27.19 26.58
CA THR A 550 12.25 28.13 27.68
C THR A 550 13.35 29.12 27.33
N LEU A 551 13.03 30.42 27.36
CA LEU A 551 14.00 31.52 27.28
C LEU A 551 14.62 31.83 28.65
N ILE A 552 13.77 32.03 29.64
CA ILE A 552 14.18 32.23 31.04
C ILE A 552 13.31 31.31 31.90
N PRO A 553 13.93 30.38 32.66
CA PRO A 553 13.20 29.44 33.48
C PRO A 553 12.11 30.12 34.32
N GLN A 554 10.89 29.62 34.26
CA GLN A 554 9.70 30.11 34.96
C GLN A 554 9.31 31.60 34.70
N LYS A 555 9.98 32.27 33.76
CA LYS A 555 9.72 33.67 33.46
C LYS A 555 9.24 33.90 32.04
N SER A 556 9.84 33.26 31.05
CA SER A 556 9.46 33.47 29.65
C SER A 556 9.72 32.22 28.78
N VAL A 557 8.85 32.04 27.80
CA VAL A 557 8.89 30.94 26.82
C VAL A 557 8.84 31.54 25.41
N CYS A 558 9.62 31.01 24.49
CA CYS A 558 9.55 31.32 23.08
C CYS A 558 8.85 30.21 22.31
N MET A 559 8.00 30.60 21.40
CA MET A 559 7.34 29.72 20.44
C MET A 559 7.82 30.06 19.04
N ILE A 560 8.13 29.02 18.26
CA ILE A 560 8.47 29.13 16.84
C ILE A 560 7.48 28.31 16.05
N PHE A 561 6.85 28.94 15.07
CA PHE A 561 5.86 28.34 14.18
C PHE A 561 6.38 28.31 12.75
N ARG A 562 6.34 27.16 12.10
CA ARG A 562 6.71 26.98 10.69
C ARG A 562 5.54 26.41 9.92
N ASN A 563 5.10 27.07 8.86
CA ASN A 563 4.10 26.54 7.94
C ASN A 563 4.76 25.50 7.01
N LEU A 564 4.31 24.26 7.05
CA LEU A 564 4.86 23.17 6.24
C LEU A 564 4.32 23.16 4.80
N TYR A 565 3.35 23.99 4.49
CA TYR A 565 2.77 24.14 3.13
C TYR A 565 3.18 25.43 2.42
N ALA A 566 3.98 26.30 3.05
CA ALA A 566 4.55 27.42 2.33
C ALA A 566 5.51 26.89 1.25
N GLU A 567 5.31 27.28 0.00
CA GLU A 567 6.24 27.00 -1.09
C GLU A 567 7.65 27.33 -0.62
N GLU A 568 8.58 26.38 -0.79
CA GLU A 568 9.98 26.57 -0.45
C GLU A 568 10.48 27.82 -1.19
N GLU A 569 10.59 28.93 -0.50
CA GLU A 569 11.33 30.09 -1.02
C GLU A 569 12.73 29.58 -1.37
N ARG A 570 13.14 29.77 -2.61
CA ARG A 570 14.45 29.30 -3.08
C ARG A 570 15.52 29.81 -2.13
N PRO A 571 16.51 29.00 -1.74
CA PRO A 571 17.57 29.41 -0.82
C PRO A 571 18.25 30.72 -1.20
N GLU A 572 18.28 31.05 -2.49
CA GLU A 572 18.79 32.29 -3.06
C GLU A 572 17.99 33.56 -2.67
N GLU A 573 16.70 33.43 -2.47
CA GLU A 573 15.82 34.56 -2.12
C GLU A 573 15.89 34.85 -0.62
N ILE A 574 16.01 33.82 0.20
CA ILE A 574 16.30 33.93 1.64
C ILE A 574 17.66 34.57 1.84
N ILE A 575 18.69 34.14 1.11
CA ILE A 575 20.04 34.68 1.14
C ILE A 575 20.02 36.16 0.69
N HIS A 576 19.24 36.51 -0.33
CA HIS A 576 19.14 37.89 -0.81
C HIS A 576 18.50 38.81 0.24
N ARG A 577 17.36 38.41 0.83
CA ARG A 577 16.67 39.21 1.89
C ARG A 577 17.51 39.34 3.16
N VAL A 578 18.16 38.23 3.58
CA VAL A 578 19.10 38.28 4.72
C VAL A 578 20.27 39.19 4.42
N ASN A 579 20.82 39.19 3.22
CA ASN A 579 21.91 40.10 2.82
C ASN A 579 21.46 41.58 2.75
N GLU A 580 20.22 41.89 2.35
CA GLU A 580 19.68 43.23 2.38
C GLU A 580 19.54 43.74 3.83
N VAL A 581 18.95 42.95 4.71
CA VAL A 581 18.79 43.27 6.13
C VAL A 581 20.16 43.45 6.80
N ILE A 582 21.13 42.57 6.48
CA ILE A 582 22.50 42.67 6.97
C ILE A 582 23.15 43.97 6.47
N LYS A 583 22.93 44.32 5.20
CA LYS A 583 23.51 45.52 4.59
C LYS A 583 22.95 46.80 5.20
N GLU A 584 21.63 46.86 5.46
CA GLU A 584 21.01 47.96 6.17
C GLU A 584 21.46 48.04 7.63
N THR A 585 21.53 46.91 8.31
CA THR A 585 21.99 46.84 9.71
C THR A 585 23.48 47.19 9.83
N LEU A 586 24.33 46.74 8.88
CA LEU A 586 25.74 47.09 8.83
C LEU A 586 25.95 48.59 8.55
N LEU A 587 25.11 49.21 7.71
CA LEU A 587 25.14 50.67 7.51
C LEU A 587 24.79 51.44 8.79
N GLN A 588 23.79 50.98 9.54
CA GLN A 588 23.43 51.52 10.83
C GLN A 588 24.48 51.27 11.90
N VAL A 589 25.03 50.04 11.96
CA VAL A 589 26.12 49.67 12.88
C VAL A 589 27.43 50.33 12.51
N GLN A 590 27.73 50.59 11.22
CA GLN A 590 28.87 51.41 10.82
C GLN A 590 28.71 52.88 11.23
N GLN A 591 27.51 53.44 11.21
CA GLN A 591 27.24 54.78 11.77
C GLN A 591 27.42 54.78 13.29
N ILE A 592 27.03 53.72 14.00
CA ILE A 592 27.25 53.55 15.44
C ILE A 592 28.72 53.18 15.73
N GLY A 593 29.36 52.35 14.88
CA GLY A 593 30.73 51.91 14.98
C GLY A 593 31.73 53.03 14.72
N PHE A 594 31.40 54.04 13.94
CA PHE A 594 32.16 55.30 13.82
C PHE A 594 32.17 56.08 15.16
N ILE A 595 31.17 55.82 16.00
CA ILE A 595 31.06 56.37 17.35
C ILE A 595 31.71 55.44 18.40
N LEU A 596 31.84 54.12 18.16
CA LEU A 596 32.23 53.10 19.15
C LEU A 596 33.42 52.17 18.76
N GLY A 597 34.04 52.39 17.66
CA GLY A 597 35.42 52.05 17.18
C GLY A 597 36.01 50.67 17.38
N GLU A 598 35.37 49.54 17.66
CA GLU A 598 35.98 48.18 17.55
C GLU A 598 35.00 46.98 17.53
N GLY A 599 33.76 47.16 17.95
CA GLY A 599 32.77 46.08 18.03
C GLY A 599 32.22 45.58 16.68
N ALA A 600 32.14 46.51 15.71
CA ALA A 600 31.48 46.25 14.42
C ALA A 600 32.17 45.21 13.52
N ALA A 601 33.50 45.15 13.54
CA ALA A 601 34.27 44.25 12.70
C ALA A 601 34.11 42.77 13.12
N LYS A 602 33.86 42.51 14.40
CA LYS A 602 33.70 41.15 14.95
C LYS A 602 32.32 40.58 14.57
N THR A 603 31.30 41.41 14.65
CA THR A 603 29.91 41.06 14.28
C THR A 603 29.78 40.79 12.78
N GLU A 604 30.44 41.59 11.93
CA GLU A 604 30.44 41.39 10.48
C GLU A 604 31.07 40.04 10.11
N LYS A 605 32.16 39.65 10.76
CA LYS A 605 32.85 38.40 10.48
C LYS A 605 31.98 37.17 10.86
N GLN A 606 31.24 37.27 11.95
CA GLN A 606 30.31 36.19 12.38
C GLN A 606 29.11 36.07 11.47
N LEU A 607 28.47 37.19 11.09
CA LEU A 607 27.35 37.19 10.16
C LEU A 607 27.73 36.67 8.76
N ARG A 608 28.90 37.01 8.25
CA ARG A 608 29.43 36.48 6.98
C ARG A 608 29.73 34.97 7.05
N SER A 609 30.10 34.44 8.22
CA SER A 609 30.28 32.99 8.45
C SER A 609 28.95 32.25 8.35
N ILE A 610 27.87 32.78 8.92
CA ILE A 610 26.51 32.21 8.87
C ILE A 610 26.01 32.16 7.43
N ILE A 611 26.16 33.25 6.67
CA ILE A 611 25.76 33.33 5.27
C ILE A 611 26.51 32.31 4.41
N LYS A 612 27.82 32.16 4.65
CA LYS A 612 28.66 31.18 3.92
C LYS A 612 28.24 29.73 4.18
N THR A 613 27.78 29.44 5.39
CA THR A 613 27.29 28.12 5.78
C THR A 613 25.91 27.80 5.14
N ILE A 614 25.07 28.81 4.96
CA ILE A 614 23.76 28.69 4.29
C ILE A 614 23.90 28.58 2.77
N ALA A 615 24.86 29.27 2.16
CA ALA A 615 25.09 29.29 0.70
C ALA A 615 25.84 28.04 0.17
N MET A 616 26.46 27.24 1.04
CA MET A 616 27.17 25.99 0.65
C MET A 616 26.27 24.74 0.72
N LYS A 617 24.97 24.91 0.88
CA LYS A 617 23.94 23.89 0.82
C LYS A 617 22.97 24.16 -0.31
#